data_b2e6a29e0e3373e23e57d9b8691b09d2
#
_entry.id   b2e6a29e0e3373e23e57d9b8691b09d2
#
_cell.length_a   1.000
_cell.length_b   1.000
_cell.length_c   1.000
_cell.angle_alpha   90.00
_cell.angle_beta   90.00
_cell.angle_gamma   90.00
#
_symmetry.space_group_name_H-M   'P 1'
#
loop_
_entity.id
_entity.type
_entity.pdbx_description
1 polymer ?
#
loop_
_entity_poly.entity_id
_entity_poly.type
_entity_poly.pdbx_seq_one_letter_code
_entity_poly.pdbx_strand_id
1 'polypeptide(L)'
;MTVITATDGVALAVHRYAEIDPQRPTILAIHGWPDNHHVWDGVAGELLGRNNRYNFVAYDVRGAGESSCPPSRSGYRFEQLVSDVDTVIDSLGVGNVHVLAHDWGSIQAWPAVTDDAVMGKIASFTSISGPHLEYAAAFLRSARTPRALAQVARQLVASGYIGFFLCPVVPELALRSRILVKVVAAFERIGGSSTRSRHAAPPRAIGDYVNGLNLYRENMPGPLLSPAPELPQTTVPVQVLVPRKDIFVTPALQRFTGAIPLGGRVIPIEGGHWVVTSHPDVVARLTAEWVDRAAAGAEDVIVGD
;
A
#
# COMPACT_ATOMS: atom_id res chain seq x y z
N MET A 1 -5.27 20.61 2.48
CA MET A 1 -5.17 19.93 1.17
C MET A 1 -4.51 20.86 0.16
N THR A 2 -3.67 20.32 -0.71
CA THR A 2 -3.05 21.01 -1.85
C THR A 2 -3.25 20.15 -3.09
N VAL A 3 -3.57 20.73 -4.23
CA VAL A 3 -3.66 20.01 -5.49
C VAL A 3 -2.38 20.23 -6.28
N ILE A 4 -1.76 19.15 -6.74
CA ILE A 4 -0.60 19.16 -7.63
C ILE A 4 -0.95 18.52 -8.97
N THR A 5 -0.17 18.80 -10.00
CA THR A 5 -0.41 18.25 -11.34
C THR A 5 0.62 17.16 -11.63
N ALA A 6 0.16 15.94 -11.90
CA ALA A 6 0.98 14.83 -12.36
C ALA A 6 1.53 15.08 -13.77
N THR A 7 2.54 14.31 -14.18
CA THR A 7 3.23 14.46 -15.48
C THR A 7 2.31 14.32 -16.69
N ASP A 8 1.18 13.61 -16.54
CA ASP A 8 0.15 13.41 -17.56
C ASP A 8 -1.06 14.38 -17.44
N GLY A 9 -0.97 15.38 -16.54
CA GLY A 9 -1.99 16.39 -16.35
C GLY A 9 -3.09 16.02 -15.35
N VAL A 10 -3.04 14.82 -14.73
CA VAL A 10 -3.98 14.42 -13.67
C VAL A 10 -3.74 15.27 -12.42
N ALA A 11 -4.80 15.81 -11.82
CA ALA A 11 -4.73 16.54 -10.57
C ALA A 11 -4.70 15.55 -9.40
N LEU A 12 -3.68 15.62 -8.56
CA LEU A 12 -3.51 14.80 -7.36
C LEU A 12 -3.74 15.63 -6.11
N ALA A 13 -4.62 15.16 -5.23
CA ALA A 13 -4.92 15.81 -3.96
C ALA A 13 -3.94 15.31 -2.88
N VAL A 14 -3.15 16.23 -2.33
CA VAL A 14 -2.16 15.98 -1.28
C VAL A 14 -2.66 16.57 0.04
N HIS A 15 -2.79 15.73 1.05
CA HIS A 15 -3.34 16.04 2.37
C HIS A 15 -2.23 16.09 3.41
N ARG A 16 -1.92 17.29 3.90
CA ARG A 16 -1.01 17.49 5.03
C ARG A 16 -1.82 17.48 6.32
N TYR A 17 -1.52 16.57 7.22
CA TYR A 17 -2.23 16.44 8.51
C TYR A 17 -1.79 17.46 9.55
N ALA A 18 -0.64 18.10 9.32
CA ALA A 18 -0.12 19.24 10.04
C ALA A 18 0.74 20.10 9.11
N GLU A 19 1.16 21.28 9.57
CA GLU A 19 2.18 22.07 8.90
C GLU A 19 3.50 21.29 8.85
N ILE A 20 4.18 21.32 7.69
CA ILE A 20 5.43 20.59 7.48
C ILE A 20 6.57 21.37 8.13
N ASP A 21 7.27 20.69 9.04
CA ASP A 21 8.52 21.13 9.62
C ASP A 21 9.68 20.44 8.86
N PRO A 22 10.54 21.19 8.15
CA PRO A 22 11.62 20.59 7.37
C PRO A 22 12.67 19.82 8.19
N GLN A 23 12.69 20.02 9.51
CA GLN A 23 13.62 19.33 10.41
C GLN A 23 13.10 17.98 10.90
N ARG A 24 11.84 17.65 10.59
CA ARG A 24 11.21 16.38 11.02
C ARG A 24 11.18 15.37 9.90
N PRO A 25 11.36 14.08 10.20
CA PRO A 25 11.12 13.02 9.22
C PRO A 25 9.70 13.12 8.65
N THR A 26 9.58 12.98 7.33
CA THR A 26 8.29 13.07 6.63
C THR A 26 7.81 11.68 6.24
N ILE A 27 6.63 11.30 6.71
CA ILE A 27 5.95 10.06 6.35
C ILE A 27 4.97 10.37 5.23
N LEU A 28 5.17 9.75 4.06
CA LEU A 28 4.24 9.76 2.94
C LEU A 28 3.40 8.49 2.97
N ALA A 29 2.09 8.65 3.21
CA ALA A 29 1.15 7.54 3.30
C ALA A 29 0.37 7.35 1.99
N ILE A 30 0.33 6.11 1.48
CA ILE A 30 -0.30 5.75 0.20
C ILE A 30 -1.39 4.70 0.47
N HIS A 31 -2.65 5.09 0.21
CA HIS A 31 -3.80 4.22 0.39
C HIS A 31 -3.98 3.24 -0.78
N GLY A 32 -4.79 2.20 -0.55
CA GLY A 32 -5.15 1.22 -1.56
C GLY A 32 -6.60 1.29 -2.02
N TRP A 33 -7.08 0.20 -2.64
CA TRP A 33 -8.44 0.07 -3.10
C TRP A 33 -9.34 -0.54 -1.99
N PRO A 34 -10.55 -0.04 -1.81
CA PRO A 34 -11.20 1.10 -2.44
C PRO A 34 -11.13 2.38 -1.60
N ASP A 35 -10.02 2.57 -0.90
CA ASP A 35 -9.81 3.64 0.06
C ASP A 35 -9.48 4.99 -0.60
N ASN A 36 -9.30 6.00 0.25
CA ASN A 36 -8.72 7.31 0.00
C ASN A 36 -7.90 7.71 1.23
N HIS A 37 -7.38 8.96 1.29
CA HIS A 37 -6.52 9.41 2.38
C HIS A 37 -7.11 9.21 3.77
N HIS A 38 -8.44 9.23 3.92
CA HIS A 38 -9.10 9.05 5.23
C HIS A 38 -8.81 7.70 5.91
N VAL A 39 -8.35 6.68 5.18
CA VAL A 39 -7.93 5.42 5.79
C VAL A 39 -6.79 5.62 6.79
N TRP A 40 -6.05 6.71 6.65
CA TRP A 40 -4.89 7.08 7.47
C TRP A 40 -5.21 7.95 8.67
N ASP A 41 -6.45 8.47 8.82
CA ASP A 41 -6.82 9.43 9.89
C ASP A 41 -6.45 8.92 11.29
N GLY A 42 -6.70 7.63 11.55
CA GLY A 42 -6.35 6.99 12.82
C GLY A 42 -4.84 6.91 13.05
N VAL A 43 -4.08 6.49 12.05
CA VAL A 43 -2.61 6.37 12.12
C VAL A 43 -1.97 7.75 12.27
N ALA A 44 -2.44 8.74 11.50
CA ALA A 44 -2.00 10.12 11.61
C ALA A 44 -2.26 10.70 13.02
N GLY A 45 -3.46 10.47 13.56
CA GLY A 45 -3.80 10.90 14.92
C GLY A 45 -2.87 10.32 15.98
N GLU A 46 -2.51 9.04 15.88
CA GLU A 46 -1.58 8.38 16.79
C GLU A 46 -0.13 8.91 16.66
N LEU A 47 0.34 9.15 15.44
CA LEU A 47 1.69 9.66 15.17
C LEU A 47 1.85 11.11 15.61
N LEU A 48 0.88 11.97 15.29
CA LEU A 48 0.93 13.39 15.61
C LEU A 48 0.63 13.67 17.09
N GLY A 49 -0.23 12.85 17.72
CA GLY A 49 -0.53 12.93 19.16
C GLY A 49 0.65 12.56 20.07
N ARG A 50 1.67 11.87 19.57
CA ARG A 50 2.89 11.44 20.28
C ARG A 50 4.03 12.45 20.12
N ASN A 51 3.88 13.65 20.63
CA ASN A 51 4.89 14.73 20.63
C ASN A 51 5.18 15.37 19.26
N ASN A 52 4.33 15.15 18.25
CA ASN A 52 4.44 15.79 16.93
C ASN A 52 5.87 15.71 16.33
N ARG A 53 6.49 14.50 16.39
CA ARG A 53 7.89 14.27 15.96
C ARG A 53 8.04 14.07 14.45
N TYR A 54 6.94 13.88 13.73
CA TYR A 54 6.91 13.53 12.31
C TYR A 54 6.03 14.51 11.55
N ASN A 55 6.35 14.73 10.28
CA ASN A 55 5.37 15.21 9.32
C ASN A 55 4.58 14.00 8.80
N PHE A 56 3.28 14.14 8.66
CA PHE A 56 2.43 13.11 8.07
C PHE A 56 1.64 13.67 6.90
N VAL A 57 1.84 13.08 5.74
CA VAL A 57 1.21 13.46 4.48
C VAL A 57 0.61 12.21 3.85
N ALA A 58 -0.60 12.32 3.32
CA ALA A 58 -1.17 11.31 2.44
C ALA A 58 -1.59 11.98 1.13
N TYR A 59 -1.72 11.22 0.07
CA TYR A 59 -2.36 11.72 -1.13
C TYR A 59 -3.44 10.74 -1.60
N ASP A 60 -4.45 11.26 -2.26
CA ASP A 60 -5.43 10.42 -2.94
C ASP A 60 -4.82 9.93 -4.25
N VAL A 61 -4.73 8.61 -4.41
CA VAL A 61 -4.29 7.99 -5.66
C VAL A 61 -5.24 8.41 -6.78
N ARG A 62 -4.71 8.58 -7.99
CA ARG A 62 -5.50 8.98 -9.17
C ARG A 62 -6.82 8.22 -9.28
N GLY A 63 -7.91 8.95 -9.44
CA GLY A 63 -9.27 8.41 -9.53
C GLY A 63 -9.93 8.06 -8.19
N ALA A 64 -9.27 8.33 -7.06
CA ALA A 64 -9.83 8.16 -5.72
C ALA A 64 -9.89 9.50 -4.98
N GLY A 65 -10.78 9.58 -3.98
CA GLY A 65 -10.95 10.74 -3.11
C GLY A 65 -11.16 12.03 -3.89
N GLU A 66 -10.28 12.99 -3.68
CA GLU A 66 -10.32 14.32 -4.31
C GLU A 66 -9.35 14.43 -5.51
N SER A 67 -8.64 13.37 -5.86
CA SER A 67 -7.82 13.30 -7.07
C SER A 67 -8.66 13.06 -8.32
N SER A 68 -8.27 13.68 -9.44
CA SER A 68 -8.99 13.48 -10.70
C SER A 68 -8.69 12.12 -11.33
N CYS A 69 -9.63 11.66 -12.18
CA CYS A 69 -9.43 10.44 -12.96
C CYS A 69 -8.57 10.73 -14.18
N PRO A 70 -7.66 9.81 -14.56
CA PRO A 70 -7.00 9.89 -15.83
C PRO A 70 -8.01 9.71 -16.98
N PRO A 71 -7.77 10.32 -18.17
CA PRO A 71 -8.68 10.26 -19.32
C PRO A 71 -8.79 8.85 -19.92
N SER A 72 -7.85 7.98 -19.64
CA SER A 72 -7.83 6.60 -20.14
C SER A 72 -7.37 5.61 -19.06
N ARG A 73 -7.71 4.34 -19.26
CA ARG A 73 -7.32 3.26 -18.37
C ARG A 73 -5.80 3.09 -18.29
N SER A 74 -5.07 3.35 -19.37
CA SER A 74 -3.60 3.26 -19.41
C SER A 74 -2.91 4.22 -18.43
N GLY A 75 -3.60 5.28 -18.00
CA GLY A 75 -3.11 6.18 -16.95
C GLY A 75 -3.00 5.52 -15.57
N TYR A 76 -3.47 4.27 -15.39
CA TYR A 76 -3.29 3.51 -14.15
C TYR A 76 -2.11 2.53 -14.18
N ARG A 77 -1.27 2.56 -15.21
CA ARG A 77 -0.05 1.72 -15.29
C ARG A 77 0.97 2.10 -14.25
N PHE A 78 1.81 1.15 -13.85
CA PHE A 78 2.83 1.36 -12.83
C PHE A 78 3.77 2.51 -13.14
N GLU A 79 4.18 2.70 -14.40
CA GLU A 79 5.06 3.79 -14.79
C GLU A 79 4.47 5.15 -14.40
N GLN A 80 3.16 5.31 -14.59
CA GLN A 80 2.48 6.54 -14.20
C GLN A 80 2.26 6.64 -12.69
N LEU A 81 1.93 5.53 -12.02
CA LEU A 81 1.78 5.50 -10.56
C LEU A 81 3.10 5.80 -9.83
N VAL A 82 4.23 5.31 -10.36
CA VAL A 82 5.58 5.64 -9.87
C VAL A 82 5.89 7.12 -10.09
N SER A 83 5.57 7.66 -11.28
CA SER A 83 5.70 9.09 -11.59
C SER A 83 4.84 9.97 -10.67
N ASP A 84 3.65 9.49 -10.24
CA ASP A 84 2.82 10.20 -9.27
C ASP A 84 3.50 10.27 -7.90
N VAL A 85 4.05 9.14 -7.42
CA VAL A 85 4.79 9.09 -6.15
C VAL A 85 5.96 10.07 -6.20
N ASP A 86 6.73 10.06 -7.28
CA ASP A 86 7.86 10.99 -7.50
C ASP A 86 7.41 12.46 -7.47
N THR A 87 6.37 12.79 -8.22
CA THR A 87 5.77 14.15 -8.28
C THR A 87 5.28 14.59 -6.91
N VAL A 88 4.64 13.69 -6.15
CA VAL A 88 4.18 13.99 -4.79
C VAL A 88 5.38 14.29 -3.89
N ILE A 89 6.41 13.45 -3.89
CA ILE A 89 7.63 13.66 -3.07
C ILE A 89 8.24 15.02 -3.38
N ASP A 90 8.45 15.35 -4.65
CA ASP A 90 9.04 16.63 -5.07
C ASP A 90 8.20 17.83 -4.63
N SER A 91 6.87 17.70 -4.62
CA SER A 91 5.94 18.76 -4.19
C SER A 91 6.01 19.09 -2.70
N LEU A 92 6.57 18.20 -1.88
CA LEU A 92 6.65 18.40 -0.44
C LEU A 92 7.77 19.37 -0.05
N GLY A 93 8.79 19.52 -0.87
CA GLY A 93 9.93 20.39 -0.59
C GLY A 93 10.76 19.96 0.61
N VAL A 94 10.76 18.66 0.92
CA VAL A 94 11.53 18.04 2.00
C VAL A 94 12.67 17.19 1.44
N GLY A 95 13.54 16.70 2.31
CA GLY A 95 14.50 15.66 1.93
C GLY A 95 13.85 14.33 1.62
N ASN A 96 14.54 13.23 1.89
CA ASN A 96 13.98 11.90 1.67
C ASN A 96 12.76 11.63 2.55
N VAL A 97 11.78 10.92 1.99
CA VAL A 97 10.55 10.57 2.69
C VAL A 97 10.57 9.11 3.17
N HIS A 98 9.79 8.82 4.21
CA HIS A 98 9.49 7.47 4.65
C HIS A 98 8.12 7.08 4.10
N VAL A 99 8.06 6.06 3.23
CA VAL A 99 6.80 5.61 2.63
C VAL A 99 6.10 4.63 3.56
N LEU A 100 4.82 4.89 3.84
CA LEU A 100 3.90 3.97 4.53
C LEU A 100 2.76 3.64 3.57
N ALA A 101 2.60 2.38 3.21
CA ALA A 101 1.62 2.05 2.19
C ALA A 101 0.82 0.77 2.50
N HIS A 102 -0.44 0.77 2.09
CA HIS A 102 -1.40 -0.30 2.33
C HIS A 102 -2.08 -0.74 1.05
N ASP A 103 -2.29 -2.06 0.88
CA ASP A 103 -3.01 -2.68 -0.24
C ASP A 103 -2.45 -2.22 -1.60
N TRP A 104 -3.28 -1.67 -2.51
CA TRP A 104 -2.83 -1.12 -3.79
C TRP A 104 -1.84 0.02 -3.63
N GLY A 105 -1.90 0.78 -2.53
CA GLY A 105 -0.87 1.76 -2.20
C GLY A 105 0.50 1.11 -2.01
N SER A 106 0.54 -0.04 -1.32
CA SER A 106 1.77 -0.82 -1.18
C SER A 106 2.20 -1.46 -2.50
N ILE A 107 1.25 -2.03 -3.27
CA ILE A 107 1.54 -2.63 -4.58
C ILE A 107 2.19 -1.62 -5.53
N GLN A 108 1.72 -0.36 -5.55
CA GLN A 108 2.31 0.68 -6.40
C GLN A 108 3.58 1.30 -5.82
N ALA A 109 3.78 1.29 -4.50
CA ALA A 109 5.00 1.78 -3.86
C ALA A 109 6.19 0.84 -4.10
N TRP A 110 5.97 -0.45 -4.24
CA TRP A 110 7.04 -1.40 -4.53
C TRP A 110 7.82 -1.06 -5.81
N PRO A 111 7.20 -0.81 -6.97
CA PRO A 111 7.92 -0.30 -8.14
C PRO A 111 8.70 0.99 -7.85
N ALA A 112 8.14 1.93 -7.08
CA ALA A 112 8.83 3.18 -6.75
C ALA A 112 10.11 2.95 -5.91
N VAL A 113 10.10 1.99 -4.99
CA VAL A 113 11.29 1.67 -4.18
C VAL A 113 12.31 0.77 -4.90
N THR A 114 11.98 0.29 -6.09
CA THR A 114 12.88 -0.48 -6.98
C THR A 114 13.25 0.28 -8.26
N ASP A 115 12.76 1.50 -8.43
CA ASP A 115 13.07 2.38 -9.56
C ASP A 115 14.27 3.26 -9.23
N ASP A 116 15.32 3.22 -10.05
CA ASP A 116 16.57 3.93 -9.82
C ASP A 116 16.40 5.46 -9.75
N ALA A 117 15.39 6.03 -10.40
CA ALA A 117 15.14 7.46 -10.39
C ALA A 117 14.43 7.93 -9.10
N VAL A 118 13.63 7.06 -8.48
CA VAL A 118 12.75 7.41 -7.35
C VAL A 118 13.28 6.90 -6.02
N MET A 119 13.88 5.70 -5.98
CA MET A 119 14.30 5.06 -4.72
C MET A 119 15.28 5.92 -3.92
N GLY A 120 16.12 6.75 -4.56
CA GLY A 120 17.04 7.67 -3.90
C GLY A 120 16.36 8.78 -3.07
N LYS A 121 15.06 9.02 -3.29
CA LYS A 121 14.23 9.97 -2.54
C LYS A 121 13.48 9.32 -1.37
N ILE A 122 13.63 8.00 -1.18
CA ILE A 122 12.90 7.22 -0.17
C ILE A 122 13.88 6.70 0.87
N ALA A 123 13.72 7.18 2.12
CA ALA A 123 14.58 6.80 3.23
C ALA A 123 14.22 5.42 3.82
N SER A 124 12.95 5.04 3.80
CA SER A 124 12.49 3.70 4.19
C SER A 124 11.08 3.42 3.67
N PHE A 125 10.72 2.16 3.64
CA PHE A 125 9.40 1.72 3.20
C PHE A 125 8.75 0.76 4.21
N THR A 126 7.52 1.06 4.61
CA THR A 126 6.64 0.16 5.38
C THR A 126 5.50 -0.32 4.48
N SER A 127 5.52 -1.60 4.13
CA SER A 127 4.53 -2.28 3.30
C SER A 127 3.51 -3.03 4.16
N ILE A 128 2.22 -2.87 3.87
CA ILE A 128 1.12 -3.56 4.56
C ILE A 128 0.16 -4.14 3.53
N SER A 129 -0.09 -5.44 3.57
CA SER A 129 -1.14 -6.10 2.77
C SER A 129 -1.08 -5.85 1.25
N GLY A 130 0.12 -5.58 0.70
CA GLY A 130 0.32 -5.34 -0.73
C GLY A 130 1.73 -5.75 -1.17
N PRO A 131 1.89 -6.87 -1.90
CA PRO A 131 3.19 -7.35 -2.35
C PRO A 131 3.66 -6.64 -3.62
N HIS A 132 4.95 -6.66 -3.90
CA HIS A 132 5.44 -6.46 -5.26
C HIS A 132 4.89 -7.55 -6.17
N LEU A 133 4.31 -7.21 -7.33
CA LEU A 133 3.66 -8.21 -8.19
C LEU A 133 4.63 -9.24 -8.77
N GLU A 134 5.88 -8.87 -9.06
CA GLU A 134 6.92 -9.83 -9.46
C GLU A 134 7.26 -10.81 -8.33
N TYR A 135 7.30 -10.34 -7.08
CA TYR A 135 7.51 -11.20 -5.91
C TYR A 135 6.31 -12.13 -5.70
N ALA A 136 5.08 -11.63 -5.92
CA ALA A 136 3.89 -12.46 -5.88
C ALA A 136 3.93 -13.56 -6.96
N ALA A 137 4.35 -13.21 -8.16
CA ALA A 137 4.53 -14.16 -9.24
C ALA A 137 5.62 -15.21 -8.92
N ALA A 138 6.72 -14.80 -8.29
CA ALA A 138 7.76 -15.71 -7.79
C ALA A 138 7.22 -16.63 -6.69
N PHE A 139 6.45 -16.10 -5.74
CA PHE A 139 5.79 -16.91 -4.72
C PHE A 139 4.92 -18.01 -5.32
N LEU A 140 4.08 -17.68 -6.30
CA LEU A 140 3.21 -18.66 -6.97
C LEU A 140 3.99 -19.79 -7.63
N ARG A 141 5.22 -19.51 -8.11
CA ARG A 141 6.11 -20.48 -8.75
C ARG A 141 7.09 -21.18 -7.80
N SER A 142 7.18 -20.75 -6.55
CA SER A 142 8.14 -21.29 -5.56
C SER A 142 7.72 -22.61 -4.94
N ALA A 143 6.49 -23.08 -5.18
CA ALA A 143 5.89 -24.22 -4.50
C ALA A 143 6.52 -25.56 -4.90
N ARG A 144 7.46 -26.03 -4.09
CA ARG A 144 8.16 -27.32 -4.29
C ARG A 144 7.90 -28.35 -3.17
N THR A 145 7.12 -27.98 -2.15
CA THR A 145 6.77 -28.85 -1.02
C THR A 145 5.26 -28.87 -0.85
N PRO A 146 4.67 -29.92 -0.21
CA PRO A 146 3.23 -29.97 0.06
C PRO A 146 2.73 -28.75 0.85
N ARG A 147 3.54 -28.26 1.81
CA ARG A 147 3.22 -27.06 2.58
C ARG A 147 3.20 -25.79 1.71
N ALA A 148 4.20 -25.62 0.85
CA ALA A 148 4.26 -24.47 -0.07
C ALA A 148 3.11 -24.52 -1.09
N LEU A 149 2.78 -25.70 -1.62
CA LEU A 149 1.62 -25.88 -2.50
C LEU A 149 0.32 -25.46 -1.82
N ALA A 150 0.10 -25.86 -0.56
CA ALA A 150 -1.08 -25.46 0.21
C ALA A 150 -1.13 -23.94 0.43
N GLN A 151 0.02 -23.28 0.67
CA GLN A 151 0.09 -21.82 0.81
C GLN A 151 -0.23 -21.10 -0.51
N VAL A 152 0.30 -21.59 -1.62
CA VAL A 152 0.00 -21.05 -2.97
C VAL A 152 -1.48 -21.26 -3.32
N ALA A 153 -2.03 -22.46 -3.10
CA ALA A 153 -3.43 -22.73 -3.33
C ALA A 153 -4.34 -21.81 -2.51
N ARG A 154 -4.00 -21.57 -1.23
CA ARG A 154 -4.72 -20.63 -0.38
C ARG A 154 -4.67 -19.21 -0.95
N GLN A 155 -3.53 -18.74 -1.45
CA GLN A 155 -3.41 -17.42 -2.07
C GLN A 155 -4.23 -17.34 -3.36
N LEU A 156 -4.22 -18.36 -4.21
CA LEU A 156 -5.02 -18.38 -5.43
C LEU A 156 -6.53 -18.27 -5.13
N VAL A 157 -7.00 -18.99 -4.11
CA VAL A 157 -8.39 -18.86 -3.64
C VAL A 157 -8.67 -17.45 -3.10
N ALA A 158 -7.76 -16.89 -2.28
CA ALA A 158 -7.88 -15.54 -1.74
C ALA A 158 -7.89 -14.47 -2.84
N SER A 159 -7.19 -14.71 -3.96
CA SER A 159 -7.12 -13.82 -5.12
C SER A 159 -8.21 -14.06 -6.17
N GLY A 160 -9.12 -15.00 -5.95
CA GLY A 160 -10.14 -15.39 -6.95
C GLY A 160 -11.05 -14.23 -7.41
N TYR A 161 -11.28 -13.24 -6.53
CA TYR A 161 -12.05 -12.02 -6.86
C TYR A 161 -11.38 -11.17 -7.96
N ILE A 162 -10.06 -11.28 -8.15
CA ILE A 162 -9.33 -10.53 -9.19
C ILE A 162 -9.88 -10.89 -10.57
N GLY A 163 -10.13 -12.19 -10.82
CA GLY A 163 -10.74 -12.63 -12.09
C GLY A 163 -12.08 -11.94 -12.36
N PHE A 164 -12.91 -11.73 -11.34
CA PHE A 164 -14.14 -10.96 -11.47
C PHE A 164 -13.87 -9.48 -11.79
N PHE A 165 -12.88 -8.83 -11.14
CA PHE A 165 -12.54 -7.43 -11.37
C PHE A 165 -11.94 -7.17 -12.76
N LEU A 166 -11.31 -8.17 -13.35
CA LEU A 166 -10.80 -8.09 -14.72
C LEU A 166 -11.91 -8.13 -15.77
N CYS A 167 -13.11 -8.65 -15.45
CA CYS A 167 -14.24 -8.66 -16.37
C CYS A 167 -14.69 -7.21 -16.68
N PRO A 168 -15.04 -6.90 -17.93
CA PRO A 168 -15.58 -5.61 -18.28
C PRO A 168 -17.03 -5.47 -17.80
N VAL A 169 -17.44 -4.26 -17.39
CA VAL A 169 -18.81 -3.83 -17.11
C VAL A 169 -19.45 -4.48 -15.87
N VAL A 170 -19.33 -5.78 -15.66
CA VAL A 170 -20.04 -6.49 -14.59
C VAL A 170 -19.65 -6.01 -13.18
N PRO A 171 -18.35 -5.84 -12.86
CA PRO A 171 -17.94 -5.28 -11.56
C PRO A 171 -18.45 -3.85 -11.35
N GLU A 172 -18.41 -3.00 -12.37
CA GLU A 172 -18.92 -1.62 -12.29
C GLU A 172 -20.43 -1.58 -11.98
N LEU A 173 -21.22 -2.42 -12.62
CA LEU A 173 -22.66 -2.54 -12.34
C LEU A 173 -22.90 -3.03 -10.91
N ALA A 174 -22.16 -4.04 -10.45
CA ALA A 174 -22.25 -4.57 -9.10
C ALA A 174 -21.84 -3.52 -8.04
N LEU A 175 -20.85 -2.70 -8.31
CA LEU A 175 -20.45 -1.59 -7.43
C LEU A 175 -21.49 -0.46 -7.43
N ARG A 176 -21.95 -0.03 -8.61
CA ARG A 176 -22.98 1.02 -8.74
C ARG A 176 -24.31 0.62 -8.09
N SER A 177 -24.67 -0.65 -8.13
CA SER A 177 -25.83 -1.19 -7.41
C SER A 177 -25.64 -1.28 -5.89
N ARG A 178 -24.42 -0.97 -5.39
CA ARG A 178 -23.99 -1.08 -3.99
C ARG A 178 -24.00 -2.50 -3.41
N ILE A 179 -24.25 -3.52 -4.19
CA ILE A 179 -24.20 -4.93 -3.73
C ILE A 179 -22.76 -5.26 -3.32
N LEU A 180 -21.81 -5.04 -4.22
CA LEU A 180 -20.40 -5.34 -3.95
C LEU A 180 -19.80 -4.44 -2.86
N VAL A 181 -20.25 -3.19 -2.74
CA VAL A 181 -19.88 -2.29 -1.64
C VAL A 181 -20.24 -2.89 -0.28
N LYS A 182 -21.46 -3.47 -0.15
CA LYS A 182 -21.87 -4.14 1.08
C LYS A 182 -21.05 -5.40 1.36
N VAL A 183 -20.64 -6.13 0.32
CA VAL A 183 -19.77 -7.30 0.45
C VAL A 183 -18.39 -6.88 0.97
N VAL A 184 -17.77 -5.85 0.41
CA VAL A 184 -16.48 -5.30 0.89
C VAL A 184 -16.61 -4.87 2.35
N ALA A 185 -17.64 -4.11 2.71
CA ALA A 185 -17.88 -3.67 4.08
C ALA A 185 -18.11 -4.85 5.06
N ALA A 186 -18.67 -5.98 4.60
CA ALA A 186 -18.77 -7.19 5.41
C ALA A 186 -17.40 -7.82 5.67
N PHE A 187 -16.53 -7.89 4.66
CA PHE A 187 -15.16 -8.40 4.82
C PHE A 187 -14.33 -7.54 5.77
N GLU A 188 -14.46 -6.21 5.73
CA GLU A 188 -13.81 -5.32 6.71
C GLU A 188 -14.18 -5.69 8.15
N ARG A 189 -15.47 -5.93 8.40
CA ARG A 189 -15.96 -6.30 9.74
C ARG A 189 -15.45 -7.66 10.22
N ILE A 190 -15.36 -8.65 9.32
CA ILE A 190 -14.91 -10.00 9.67
C ILE A 190 -13.40 -10.00 9.98
N GLY A 191 -12.62 -9.21 9.23
CA GLY A 191 -11.16 -9.21 9.34
C GLY A 191 -10.59 -8.44 10.53
N GLY A 192 -11.34 -7.58 11.23
CA GLY A 192 -10.69 -6.69 12.17
C GLY A 192 -11.53 -5.96 13.19
N SER A 193 -12.82 -6.10 13.16
CA SER A 193 -13.67 -5.42 14.13
C SER A 193 -13.54 -6.03 15.52
N SER A 194 -12.48 -5.69 16.24
CA SER A 194 -12.66 -5.57 17.68
C SER A 194 -13.48 -4.30 17.91
N THR A 195 -14.40 -4.35 18.86
CA THR A 195 -15.28 -3.28 19.33
C THR A 195 -14.56 -2.01 19.82
N ARG A 196 -13.28 -1.83 19.47
CA ARG A 196 -12.39 -0.75 19.91
C ARG A 196 -11.94 0.24 18.82
N SER A 197 -12.31 0.01 17.54
CA SER A 197 -12.04 1.07 16.55
C SER A 197 -12.89 2.29 16.88
N ARG A 198 -12.25 3.31 17.45
CA ARG A 198 -12.87 4.62 17.75
C ARG A 198 -13.13 5.42 16.45
N HIS A 199 -12.72 4.88 15.31
CA HIS A 199 -12.82 5.55 14.02
C HIS A 199 -13.89 4.83 13.19
N ALA A 200 -14.84 5.59 12.67
CA ALA A 200 -15.79 5.11 11.68
C ALA A 200 -15.06 4.62 10.43
N ALA A 201 -15.67 3.71 9.68
CA ALA A 201 -15.14 3.36 8.36
C ALA A 201 -14.95 4.64 7.54
N PRO A 202 -13.80 4.80 6.85
CA PRO A 202 -13.54 6.02 6.09
C PRO A 202 -14.62 6.26 5.04
N PRO A 203 -15.00 7.52 4.79
CA PRO A 203 -15.95 7.84 3.73
C PRO A 203 -15.37 7.48 2.37
N ARG A 204 -16.11 6.69 1.57
CA ARG A 204 -15.72 6.27 0.23
C ARG A 204 -16.84 6.60 -0.76
N ALA A 205 -16.50 7.26 -1.84
CA ALA A 205 -17.41 7.49 -2.95
C ALA A 205 -17.50 6.25 -3.85
N ILE A 206 -18.57 6.13 -4.63
CA ILE A 206 -18.68 5.05 -5.63
C ILE A 206 -17.54 5.15 -6.66
N GLY A 207 -17.04 6.38 -6.92
CA GLY A 207 -15.87 6.61 -7.76
C GLY A 207 -14.63 5.85 -7.28
N ASP A 208 -14.34 5.87 -5.98
CA ASP A 208 -13.18 5.19 -5.39
C ASP A 208 -13.19 3.69 -5.72
N TYR A 209 -14.37 3.07 -5.70
CA TYR A 209 -14.53 1.66 -6.05
C TYR A 209 -14.39 1.42 -7.56
N VAL A 210 -15.11 2.18 -8.38
CA VAL A 210 -15.22 1.93 -9.83
C VAL A 210 -13.91 2.25 -10.55
N ASN A 211 -13.31 3.40 -10.24
CA ASN A 211 -12.08 3.85 -10.89
C ASN A 211 -10.90 2.95 -10.54
N GLY A 212 -10.81 2.51 -9.29
CA GLY A 212 -9.73 1.65 -8.82
C GLY A 212 -9.73 0.24 -9.43
N LEU A 213 -10.81 -0.22 -10.09
CA LEU A 213 -10.78 -1.45 -10.89
C LEU A 213 -9.71 -1.40 -11.98
N ASN A 214 -9.36 -0.20 -12.46
CA ASN A 214 -8.37 -0.04 -13.50
C ASN A 214 -6.94 -0.33 -13.01
N LEU A 215 -6.66 -0.22 -11.70
CA LEU A 215 -5.41 -0.67 -11.09
C LEU A 215 -5.20 -2.17 -11.36
N TYR A 216 -6.23 -2.97 -11.13
CA TYR A 216 -6.20 -4.41 -11.39
C TYR A 216 -6.03 -4.74 -12.88
N ARG A 217 -6.81 -4.08 -13.73
CA ARG A 217 -6.86 -4.36 -15.17
C ARG A 217 -5.59 -4.01 -15.93
N GLU A 218 -4.90 -2.96 -15.49
CA GLU A 218 -3.66 -2.52 -16.16
C GLU A 218 -2.42 -3.27 -15.65
N ASN A 219 -2.41 -3.70 -14.38
CA ASN A 219 -1.16 -4.12 -13.77
C ASN A 219 -1.12 -5.61 -13.38
N MET A 220 -2.25 -6.21 -13.00
CA MET A 220 -2.23 -7.60 -12.49
C MET A 220 -1.87 -8.66 -13.53
N PRO A 221 -2.33 -8.61 -14.79
CA PRO A 221 -2.04 -9.68 -15.76
C PRO A 221 -0.56 -9.78 -16.14
N GLY A 222 0.14 -8.64 -16.27
CA GLY A 222 1.51 -8.59 -16.80
C GLY A 222 2.49 -9.47 -16.03
N PRO A 223 2.81 -9.17 -14.77
CA PRO A 223 3.79 -9.92 -13.98
C PRO A 223 3.42 -11.39 -13.76
N LEU A 224 2.12 -11.70 -13.70
CA LEU A 224 1.64 -13.07 -13.50
C LEU A 224 1.81 -13.94 -14.75
N LEU A 225 1.60 -13.36 -15.93
CA LEU A 225 1.69 -14.07 -17.23
C LEU A 225 3.09 -14.05 -17.83
N SER A 226 3.81 -12.95 -17.68
CA SER A 226 5.15 -12.73 -18.20
C SER A 226 6.05 -12.08 -17.15
N PRO A 227 6.48 -12.86 -16.14
CA PRO A 227 7.29 -12.32 -15.05
C PRO A 227 8.65 -11.87 -15.51
N ALA A 228 9.21 -10.88 -14.81
CA ALA A 228 10.58 -10.43 -15.04
C ALA A 228 11.57 -11.60 -14.87
N PRO A 229 12.63 -11.66 -15.71
CA PRO A 229 13.64 -12.71 -15.62
C PRO A 229 14.40 -12.68 -14.29
N GLU A 230 14.60 -11.49 -13.75
CA GLU A 230 15.21 -11.23 -12.43
C GLU A 230 14.26 -10.45 -11.55
N LEU A 231 14.30 -10.77 -10.26
CA LEU A 231 13.46 -10.04 -9.30
C LEU A 231 14.01 -8.63 -9.08
N PRO A 232 13.16 -7.61 -9.12
CA PRO A 232 13.57 -6.25 -8.80
C PRO A 232 14.25 -6.18 -7.45
N GLN A 233 15.30 -5.38 -7.33
CA GLN A 233 16.06 -5.18 -6.10
C GLN A 233 15.87 -3.76 -5.60
N THR A 234 16.08 -3.56 -4.30
CA THR A 234 16.04 -2.23 -3.68
C THR A 234 17.15 -2.09 -2.64
N THR A 235 17.69 -0.89 -2.54
CA THR A 235 18.57 -0.48 -1.44
C THR A 235 17.80 0.24 -0.32
N VAL A 236 16.52 0.53 -0.56
CA VAL A 236 15.64 1.15 0.45
C VAL A 236 15.40 0.15 1.58
N PRO A 237 15.60 0.52 2.86
CA PRO A 237 15.25 -0.31 3.99
C PRO A 237 13.75 -0.61 4.00
N VAL A 238 13.37 -1.89 3.96
CA VAL A 238 11.96 -2.33 3.88
C VAL A 238 11.50 -3.00 5.16
N GLN A 239 10.33 -2.61 5.65
CA GLN A 239 9.57 -3.30 6.68
C GLN A 239 8.24 -3.80 6.10
N VAL A 240 7.89 -5.07 6.35
CA VAL A 240 6.57 -5.62 5.99
C VAL A 240 5.80 -5.95 7.26
N LEU A 241 4.71 -5.27 7.50
CA LEU A 241 3.76 -5.59 8.55
C LEU A 241 2.76 -6.62 8.03
N VAL A 242 2.69 -7.77 8.68
CA VAL A 242 1.92 -8.93 8.20
C VAL A 242 0.71 -9.16 9.09
N PRO A 243 -0.50 -8.68 8.73
CA PRO A 243 -1.72 -8.97 9.48
C PRO A 243 -2.02 -10.47 9.45
N ARG A 244 -2.13 -11.08 10.64
CA ARG A 244 -2.28 -12.55 10.78
C ARG A 244 -3.57 -13.10 10.18
N LYS A 245 -4.61 -12.27 10.09
CA LYS A 245 -5.95 -12.62 9.60
C LYS A 245 -6.27 -12.00 8.25
N ASP A 246 -5.26 -11.56 7.49
CA ASP A 246 -5.48 -11.06 6.13
C ASP A 246 -5.98 -12.21 5.23
N ILE A 247 -7.16 -11.99 4.65
CA ILE A 247 -7.85 -12.98 3.79
C ILE A 247 -7.63 -12.71 2.30
N PHE A 248 -7.08 -11.57 1.92
CA PHE A 248 -6.83 -11.17 0.53
C PHE A 248 -5.36 -11.38 0.14
N VAL A 249 -4.45 -10.86 0.95
CA VAL A 249 -3.01 -11.06 0.80
C VAL A 249 -2.53 -11.93 1.96
N THR A 250 -2.42 -13.23 1.71
CA THR A 250 -2.14 -14.19 2.78
C THR A 250 -0.83 -13.87 3.51
N PRO A 251 -0.75 -14.15 4.82
CA PRO A 251 0.49 -13.98 5.57
C PRO A 251 1.70 -14.71 4.99
N ALA A 252 1.48 -15.80 4.25
CA ALA A 252 2.55 -16.54 3.58
C ALA A 252 3.16 -15.73 2.42
N LEU A 253 2.33 -15.11 1.58
CA LEU A 253 2.78 -14.24 0.49
C LEU A 253 3.49 -13.00 1.06
N GLN A 254 2.92 -12.34 2.07
CA GLN A 254 3.52 -11.14 2.65
C GLN A 254 4.90 -11.42 3.27
N ARG A 255 5.06 -12.56 3.98
CA ARG A 255 6.38 -12.98 4.50
C ARG A 255 7.37 -13.28 3.39
N PHE A 256 6.94 -13.96 2.34
CA PHE A 256 7.79 -14.22 1.18
C PHE A 256 8.27 -12.91 0.55
N THR A 257 7.36 -11.97 0.32
CA THR A 257 7.68 -10.64 -0.20
C THR A 257 8.71 -9.91 0.66
N GLY A 258 8.49 -9.88 1.97
CA GLY A 258 9.36 -9.17 2.90
C GLY A 258 10.74 -9.82 3.12
N ALA A 259 10.91 -11.07 2.69
CA ALA A 259 12.20 -11.78 2.77
C ALA A 259 13.10 -11.57 1.54
N ILE A 260 12.60 -10.92 0.47
CA ILE A 260 13.36 -10.71 -0.77
C ILE A 260 14.34 -9.52 -0.65
N PRO A 261 13.94 -8.33 -0.16
CA PRO A 261 14.86 -7.23 0.04
C PRO A 261 15.96 -7.58 1.03
N LEU A 262 17.20 -7.20 0.73
CA LEU A 262 18.31 -7.41 1.65
C LEU A 262 18.06 -6.62 2.95
N GLY A 263 18.15 -7.31 4.10
CA GLY A 263 17.84 -6.67 5.40
C GLY A 263 16.34 -6.39 5.64
N GLY A 264 15.45 -6.96 4.83
CA GLY A 264 14.00 -6.79 4.99
C GLY A 264 13.49 -7.28 6.34
N ARG A 265 12.72 -6.43 7.04
CA ARG A 265 12.11 -6.76 8.33
C ARG A 265 10.67 -7.22 8.15
N VAL A 266 10.32 -8.38 8.69
CA VAL A 266 8.95 -8.94 8.60
C VAL A 266 8.35 -9.04 9.99
N ILE A 267 7.25 -8.32 10.26
CA ILE A 267 6.62 -8.26 11.57
C ILE A 267 5.17 -8.77 11.47
N PRO A 268 4.84 -9.92 12.06
CA PRO A 268 3.46 -10.35 12.18
C PRO A 268 2.73 -9.48 13.21
N ILE A 269 1.55 -8.98 12.83
CA ILE A 269 0.69 -8.16 13.68
C ILE A 269 -0.72 -8.75 13.78
N GLU A 270 -1.44 -8.46 14.84
CA GLU A 270 -2.85 -8.83 14.94
C GLU A 270 -3.70 -7.95 14.03
N GLY A 271 -4.78 -8.51 13.51
CA GLY A 271 -5.71 -7.81 12.62
C GLY A 271 -5.91 -8.50 11.28
N GLY A 272 -6.84 -7.99 10.51
CA GLY A 272 -7.15 -8.41 9.13
C GLY A 272 -6.57 -7.44 8.12
N HIS A 273 -7.10 -7.50 6.90
CA HIS A 273 -6.62 -6.68 5.78
C HIS A 273 -6.60 -5.18 6.12
N TRP A 274 -7.68 -4.62 6.62
CA TRP A 274 -7.76 -3.20 7.03
C TRP A 274 -7.19 -2.94 8.43
N VAL A 275 -6.00 -3.48 8.71
CA VAL A 275 -5.32 -3.30 9.99
C VAL A 275 -5.00 -1.83 10.28
N VAL A 276 -4.84 -1.02 9.26
CA VAL A 276 -4.57 0.43 9.35
C VAL A 276 -5.71 1.20 10.03
N THR A 277 -6.95 0.72 9.91
CA THR A 277 -8.11 1.30 10.58
C THR A 277 -8.48 0.58 11.87
N SER A 278 -8.26 -0.73 11.95
CA SER A 278 -8.63 -1.52 13.14
C SER A 278 -7.60 -1.46 14.27
N HIS A 279 -6.32 -1.24 13.97
CA HIS A 279 -5.21 -1.16 14.92
C HIS A 279 -4.23 -0.02 14.55
N PRO A 280 -4.73 1.23 14.43
CA PRO A 280 -3.92 2.36 13.98
C PRO A 280 -2.75 2.65 14.93
N ASP A 281 -2.92 2.41 16.24
CA ASP A 281 -1.90 2.55 17.27
C ASP A 281 -0.70 1.62 17.05
N VAL A 282 -0.95 0.37 16.65
CA VAL A 282 0.10 -0.62 16.33
C VAL A 282 0.84 -0.22 15.07
N VAL A 283 0.10 0.16 14.01
CA VAL A 283 0.70 0.60 12.75
C VAL A 283 1.54 1.85 12.97
N ALA A 284 1.01 2.86 13.66
CA ALA A 284 1.70 4.10 13.97
C ALA A 284 2.99 3.85 14.75
N ARG A 285 2.94 3.04 15.81
CA ARG A 285 4.10 2.72 16.63
C ARG A 285 5.20 2.02 15.84
N LEU A 286 4.85 0.97 15.08
CA LEU A 286 5.84 0.21 14.30
C LEU A 286 6.42 1.03 13.14
N THR A 287 5.62 1.93 12.55
CA THR A 287 6.10 2.88 11.54
C THR A 287 7.08 3.87 12.16
N ALA A 288 6.75 4.47 13.31
CA ALA A 288 7.63 5.39 14.02
C ALA A 288 8.98 4.74 14.37
N GLU A 289 8.95 3.53 14.96
CA GLU A 289 10.16 2.77 15.27
C GLU A 289 11.03 2.52 14.03
N TRP A 290 10.42 2.28 12.87
CA TRP A 290 11.15 2.05 11.62
C TRP A 290 11.73 3.31 11.03
N VAL A 291 10.97 4.41 11.07
CA VAL A 291 11.44 5.74 10.66
C VAL A 291 12.62 6.19 11.51
N ASP A 292 12.50 6.10 12.84
CA ASP A 292 13.58 6.49 13.77
C ASP A 292 14.86 5.68 13.52
N ARG A 293 14.73 4.38 13.25
CA ARG A 293 15.86 3.51 12.92
C ARG A 293 16.53 3.90 11.62
N ALA A 294 15.75 4.13 10.57
CA ALA A 294 16.28 4.54 9.27
C ALA A 294 16.98 5.92 9.35
N ALA A 295 16.37 6.87 10.09
CA ALA A 295 16.95 8.20 10.30
C ALA A 295 18.26 8.16 11.11
N ALA A 296 18.42 7.19 12.03
CA ALA A 296 19.66 7.02 12.79
C ALA A 296 20.80 6.39 11.97
N GLY A 297 20.58 6.02 10.70
CA GLY A 297 21.58 5.37 9.87
C GLY A 297 22.00 3.99 10.40
N ALA A 298 21.14 3.33 11.17
CA ALA A 298 21.44 2.03 11.74
C ALA A 298 21.47 0.98 10.62
N GLU A 299 22.66 0.67 10.09
CA GLU A 299 22.93 -0.60 9.42
C GLU A 299 22.67 -1.70 10.45
N ASP A 300 21.54 -2.38 10.39
CA ASP A 300 21.33 -3.59 11.16
C ASP A 300 22.35 -4.63 10.68
N VAL A 301 23.43 -4.79 11.42
CA VAL A 301 24.24 -5.99 11.38
C VAL A 301 23.27 -7.13 11.69
N ILE A 302 22.98 -7.94 10.69
CA ILE A 302 22.20 -9.18 10.85
C ILE A 302 23.00 -10.05 11.80
N VAL A 303 22.69 -9.98 13.08
CA VAL A 303 23.09 -11.02 14.03
C VAL A 303 22.04 -12.10 13.85
N GLY A 304 22.41 -13.13 13.07
CA GLY A 304 21.66 -14.37 13.04
C GLY A 304 21.69 -15.01 14.43
N ASP A 305 20.53 -15.42 14.87
CA ASP A 305 20.28 -16.56 15.75
C ASP A 305 19.03 -17.30 15.25
#